data_8b899b7fff9519add9ff91fbebe4025d
#
_entry.id   8b899b7fff9519add9ff91fbebe4025d
#
_cell.length_a   1.000
_cell.length_b   1.000
_cell.length_c   1.000
_cell.angle_alpha   90.00
_cell.angle_beta   90.00
_cell.angle_gamma   90.00
#
_symmetry.space_group_name_H-M   'P 1'
#
loop_
_entity.id
_entity.type
_entity.pdbx_description
1 polymer ?
#
loop_
_entity_poly.entity_id
_entity_poly.type
_entity_poly.pdbx_seq_one_letter_code
_entity_poly.pdbx_strand_id
1 'polypeptide(L)'
;RSDRHAADDSFGLVALCSIGPILAVLILGIAFQASDSTYIPPILPEVNDSVELWQLFREGLPTYFKEIATSLLPIILMFGVFQLVALKLDKRTIGRIAVGLAYTYMGLVLFLTGANVGFMPAGNYLGQVLAGQSFRWVLIPIGMLIGYFIVKAEPAVYVLNKQVEEVTDGAISAKAMGMALSAGVSISVGLAMVRVLTGVSILWFLVPGYVFAIGISFVVPKLFTAIAFDAGGVASGPMTATFLLPLAQGACVAVGGNIVTDAFGVVAMVAMTPLITVQLMGLAAQLKTGRRRAARAAEPALAGGAAYADWLQPAAMGVAFAGLPDDDIIEL
;
A
#
# COMPACT_ATOMS: atom_id res chain seq x y z
N ARG A 1 -9.62 -21.24 16.62
CA ARG A 1 -9.29 -19.89 17.17
C ARG A 1 -8.17 -19.35 16.29
N SER A 2 -8.47 -18.42 15.38
CA SER A 2 -7.40 -17.69 14.71
C SER A 2 -6.70 -16.88 15.80
N ASP A 3 -5.41 -17.10 15.96
CA ASP A 3 -4.62 -16.38 16.93
C ASP A 3 -4.50 -14.95 16.46
N ARG A 4 -5.17 -14.00 17.12
CA ARG A 4 -5.14 -12.56 16.74
C ARG A 4 -3.70 -12.02 16.76
N HIS A 5 -2.88 -12.52 17.68
CA HIS A 5 -1.47 -12.16 17.76
C HIS A 5 -0.67 -12.61 16.53
N ALA A 6 -0.98 -13.78 15.95
CA ALA A 6 -0.31 -14.23 14.73
C ALA A 6 -0.60 -13.34 13.51
N ALA A 7 -1.80 -12.74 13.43
CA ALA A 7 -2.11 -11.78 12.39
C ALA A 7 -1.35 -10.45 12.58
N ASP A 8 -1.28 -9.95 13.82
CA ASP A 8 -0.51 -8.75 14.18
C ASP A 8 0.98 -8.94 13.88
N ASP A 9 1.53 -10.11 14.23
CA ASP A 9 2.95 -10.45 14.05
C ASP A 9 3.33 -10.69 12.57
N SER A 10 2.36 -10.86 11.67
CA SER A 10 2.61 -11.02 10.23
C SER A 10 2.98 -9.71 9.53
N PHE A 11 2.58 -8.57 10.08
CA PHE A 11 2.96 -7.26 9.54
C PHE A 11 4.43 -6.95 9.80
N GLY A 12 5.08 -6.32 8.84
CA GLY A 12 6.52 -6.04 8.86
C GLY A 12 7.36 -7.16 8.26
N LEU A 13 6.80 -8.34 7.97
CA LEU A 13 7.55 -9.45 7.36
C LEU A 13 7.99 -9.12 5.93
N VAL A 14 7.19 -8.40 5.16
CA VAL A 14 7.54 -7.97 3.79
C VAL A 14 8.76 -7.06 3.83
N ALA A 15 8.79 -6.11 4.77
CA ALA A 15 9.94 -5.25 4.97
C ALA A 15 11.20 -6.04 5.38
N LEU A 16 11.07 -6.98 6.31
CA LEU A 16 12.19 -7.83 6.74
C LEU A 16 12.72 -8.69 5.59
N CYS A 17 11.84 -9.30 4.79
CA CYS A 17 12.23 -10.09 3.62
C CYS A 17 12.98 -9.25 2.57
N SER A 18 12.75 -7.95 2.51
CA SER A 18 13.42 -7.04 1.58
C SER A 18 14.87 -6.72 1.98
N ILE A 19 15.26 -6.93 3.24
CA ILE A 19 16.62 -6.65 3.73
C ILE A 19 17.66 -7.50 3.01
N GLY A 20 17.38 -8.79 2.79
CA GLY A 20 18.31 -9.71 2.10
C GLY A 20 18.66 -9.23 0.69
N PRO A 21 17.69 -9.02 -0.21
CA PRO A 21 17.93 -8.46 -1.55
C PRO A 21 18.64 -7.10 -1.54
N ILE A 22 18.27 -6.19 -0.61
CA ILE A 22 18.93 -4.88 -0.49
C ILE A 22 20.41 -5.03 -0.15
N LEU A 23 20.73 -5.87 0.84
CA LEU A 23 22.12 -6.14 1.22
C LEU A 23 22.89 -6.84 0.10
N ALA A 24 22.28 -7.76 -0.63
CA ALA A 24 22.89 -8.42 -1.78
C ALA A 24 23.26 -7.41 -2.87
N VAL A 25 22.35 -6.49 -3.22
CA VAL A 25 22.62 -5.43 -4.21
C VAL A 25 23.69 -4.46 -3.71
N LEU A 26 23.68 -4.09 -2.42
CA LEU A 26 24.69 -3.24 -1.81
C LEU A 26 26.08 -3.88 -1.89
N ILE A 27 26.20 -5.16 -1.51
CA ILE A 27 27.46 -5.92 -1.57
C ILE A 27 27.94 -6.02 -3.03
N LEU A 28 27.02 -6.32 -3.94
CA LEU A 28 27.33 -6.38 -5.37
C LEU A 28 27.86 -5.04 -5.91
N GLY A 29 27.21 -3.94 -5.54
CA GLY A 29 27.63 -2.58 -5.92
C GLY A 29 29.01 -2.19 -5.38
N ILE A 30 29.37 -2.66 -4.18
CA ILE A 30 30.69 -2.43 -3.58
C ILE A 30 31.75 -3.34 -4.24
N ALA A 31 31.42 -4.62 -4.47
CA ALA A 31 32.34 -5.62 -4.99
C ALA A 31 32.64 -5.44 -6.50
N PHE A 32 31.63 -5.08 -7.26
CA PHE A 32 31.73 -4.85 -8.70
C PHE A 32 31.59 -3.35 -8.96
N GLN A 33 32.63 -2.57 -8.68
CA GLN A 33 32.64 -1.14 -9.02
C GLN A 33 32.25 -0.95 -10.49
N ALA A 34 30.98 -0.79 -10.77
CA ALA A 34 30.46 -0.55 -12.12
C ALA A 34 30.84 0.89 -12.53
N SER A 35 32.06 1.06 -12.99
CA SER A 35 32.63 2.36 -13.35
C SER A 35 32.00 2.98 -14.60
N ASP A 36 31.28 2.20 -15.43
CA ASP A 36 30.66 2.66 -16.67
C ASP A 36 29.30 1.98 -16.94
N SER A 37 28.38 2.06 -15.99
CA SER A 37 27.02 1.60 -16.26
C SER A 37 26.20 2.68 -16.99
N THR A 38 26.41 2.75 -18.31
CA THR A 38 25.46 3.45 -19.18
C THR A 38 24.19 2.60 -19.21
N TYR A 39 23.13 3.08 -18.53
CA TYR A 39 21.82 2.44 -18.61
C TYR A 39 21.30 2.57 -20.04
N ILE A 40 21.20 1.45 -20.73
CA ILE A 40 20.55 1.39 -22.04
C ILE A 40 19.07 1.04 -21.76
N PRO A 41 18.13 1.98 -21.99
CA PRO A 41 16.70 1.67 -21.81
C PRO A 41 16.32 0.51 -22.71
N PRO A 42 15.49 -0.43 -22.24
CA PRO A 42 14.97 -1.48 -23.11
C PRO A 42 14.21 -0.82 -24.27
N ILE A 43 14.45 -1.34 -25.48
CA ILE A 43 13.69 -0.92 -26.66
C ILE A 43 12.26 -1.38 -26.44
N LEU A 44 11.37 -0.44 -26.17
CA LEU A 44 9.95 -0.73 -26.03
C LEU A 44 9.36 -0.92 -27.43
N PRO A 45 8.51 -1.94 -27.62
CA PRO A 45 7.86 -2.16 -28.90
C PRO A 45 6.95 -0.96 -29.22
N GLU A 46 7.05 -0.43 -30.41
CA GLU A 46 6.09 0.52 -30.93
C GLU A 46 4.82 -0.25 -31.31
N VAL A 47 3.71 0.14 -30.72
CA VAL A 47 2.39 -0.47 -30.97
C VAL A 47 1.57 0.53 -31.78
N ASN A 48 1.34 0.20 -33.05
CA ASN A 48 0.61 1.07 -33.96
C ASN A 48 -0.89 0.69 -34.08
N ASP A 49 -1.21 -0.57 -33.83
CA ASP A 49 -2.60 -1.05 -33.89
C ASP A 49 -2.90 -2.12 -32.82
N SER A 50 -4.19 -2.45 -32.71
CA SER A 50 -4.67 -3.46 -31.77
C SER A 50 -4.28 -4.88 -32.14
N VAL A 51 -3.92 -5.15 -33.37
CA VAL A 51 -3.48 -6.47 -33.84
C VAL A 51 -2.05 -6.73 -33.37
N GLU A 52 -1.17 -5.73 -33.51
CA GLU A 52 0.20 -5.80 -32.98
C GLU A 52 0.20 -5.96 -31.46
N LEU A 53 -0.65 -5.19 -30.76
CA LEU A 53 -0.82 -5.33 -29.32
C LEU A 53 -1.23 -6.74 -28.92
N TRP A 54 -2.18 -7.33 -29.64
CA TRP A 54 -2.61 -8.71 -29.39
C TRP A 54 -1.50 -9.74 -29.68
N GLN A 55 -0.70 -9.54 -30.72
CA GLN A 55 0.45 -10.40 -31.01
C GLN A 55 1.48 -10.34 -29.90
N LEU A 56 1.86 -9.15 -29.46
CA LEU A 56 2.79 -8.96 -28.33
C LEU A 56 2.25 -9.58 -27.03
N PHE A 57 0.95 -9.44 -26.78
CA PHE A 57 0.32 -10.06 -25.61
C PHE A 57 0.41 -11.59 -25.68
N ARG A 58 0.11 -12.17 -26.83
CA ARG A 58 0.18 -13.62 -27.04
C ARG A 58 1.62 -14.16 -26.94
N GLU A 59 2.59 -13.41 -27.45
CA GLU A 59 4.01 -13.77 -27.36
C GLU A 59 4.59 -13.61 -25.95
N GLY A 60 4.15 -12.61 -25.22
CA GLY A 60 4.55 -12.39 -23.83
C GLY A 60 3.96 -13.40 -22.84
N LEU A 61 2.76 -13.90 -23.11
CA LEU A 61 2.01 -14.74 -22.21
C LEU A 61 2.76 -15.99 -21.72
N PRO A 62 3.44 -16.78 -22.59
CA PRO A 62 4.22 -17.94 -22.16
C PRO A 62 5.38 -17.58 -21.23
N THR A 63 6.00 -16.41 -21.43
CA THR A 63 7.08 -15.92 -20.59
C THR A 63 6.60 -15.69 -19.17
N TYR A 64 5.48 -14.99 -19.01
CA TYR A 64 4.90 -14.73 -17.68
C TYR A 64 4.31 -15.99 -17.04
N PHE A 65 3.81 -16.95 -17.82
CA PHE A 65 3.46 -18.27 -17.29
C PHE A 65 4.66 -18.93 -16.59
N LYS A 66 5.81 -18.96 -17.22
CA LYS A 66 7.01 -19.56 -16.67
C LYS A 66 7.57 -18.76 -15.49
N GLU A 67 7.61 -17.45 -15.61
CA GLU A 67 8.16 -16.55 -14.58
C GLU A 67 7.35 -16.62 -13.28
N ILE A 68 6.03 -16.56 -13.36
CA ILE A 68 5.18 -16.64 -12.17
C ILE A 68 5.17 -18.04 -11.59
N ALA A 69 5.22 -19.10 -12.43
CA ALA A 69 5.36 -20.46 -11.94
C ALA A 69 6.65 -20.65 -11.13
N THR A 70 7.76 -20.14 -11.62
CA THR A 70 9.06 -20.19 -10.91
C THR A 70 9.05 -19.37 -9.63
N SER A 71 8.37 -18.22 -9.61
CA SER A 71 8.26 -17.38 -8.42
C SER A 71 7.35 -17.99 -7.34
N LEU A 72 6.28 -18.69 -7.72
CA LEU A 72 5.38 -19.36 -6.79
C LEU A 72 5.92 -20.72 -6.29
N LEU A 73 6.80 -21.34 -7.06
CA LEU A 73 7.34 -22.69 -6.72
C LEU A 73 7.94 -22.78 -5.32
N PRO A 74 8.82 -21.86 -4.87
CA PRO A 74 9.35 -21.91 -3.50
C PRO A 74 8.26 -21.82 -2.44
N ILE A 75 7.23 -21.00 -2.64
CA ILE A 75 6.11 -20.81 -1.72
C ILE A 75 5.30 -22.12 -1.61
N ILE A 76 5.02 -22.75 -2.76
CA ILE A 76 4.29 -24.02 -2.81
C ILE A 76 5.09 -25.13 -2.13
N LEU A 77 6.40 -25.20 -2.38
CA LEU A 77 7.29 -26.19 -1.74
C LEU A 77 7.33 -25.99 -0.22
N MET A 78 7.52 -24.75 0.23
CA MET A 78 7.49 -24.43 1.67
C MET A 78 6.17 -24.81 2.31
N PHE A 79 5.05 -24.44 1.67
CA PHE A 79 3.72 -24.83 2.14
C PHE A 79 3.58 -26.36 2.22
N GLY A 80 4.06 -27.09 1.21
CA GLY A 80 4.05 -28.56 1.21
C GLY A 80 4.84 -29.16 2.37
N VAL A 81 6.04 -28.64 2.63
CA VAL A 81 6.86 -29.08 3.77
C VAL A 81 6.14 -28.80 5.10
N PHE A 82 5.65 -27.60 5.30
CA PHE A 82 4.90 -27.26 6.53
C PHE A 82 3.61 -28.05 6.67
N GLN A 83 2.92 -28.33 5.58
CA GLN A 83 1.71 -29.15 5.57
C GLN A 83 2.00 -30.57 6.09
N LEU A 84 3.14 -31.16 5.69
CA LEU A 84 3.51 -32.51 6.12
C LEU A 84 3.99 -32.54 7.56
N VAL A 85 4.74 -31.53 8.01
CA VAL A 85 5.42 -31.54 9.32
C VAL A 85 4.54 -30.95 10.43
N ALA A 86 3.89 -29.82 10.17
CA ALA A 86 3.28 -28.99 11.21
C ALA A 86 1.78 -28.73 11.03
N LEU A 87 1.34 -28.30 9.86
CA LEU A 87 -0.02 -27.78 9.67
C LEU A 87 -1.09 -28.86 9.69
N LYS A 88 -0.85 -30.00 9.03
CA LYS A 88 -1.77 -31.17 8.96
C LYS A 88 -3.23 -30.77 8.66
N LEU A 89 -3.41 -29.81 7.73
CA LEU A 89 -4.73 -29.32 7.32
C LEU A 89 -5.55 -30.42 6.67
N ASP A 90 -6.86 -30.35 6.80
CA ASP A 90 -7.79 -31.26 6.17
C ASP A 90 -7.82 -31.08 4.63
N LYS A 91 -8.20 -32.15 3.91
CA LYS A 91 -8.23 -32.17 2.45
C LYS A 91 -9.10 -31.07 1.84
N ARG A 92 -10.19 -30.67 2.52
CA ARG A 92 -11.10 -29.63 2.07
C ARG A 92 -10.45 -28.25 2.11
N THR A 93 -9.69 -27.97 3.16
CA THR A 93 -8.92 -26.72 3.30
C THR A 93 -7.80 -26.65 2.27
N ILE A 94 -7.04 -27.75 2.08
CA ILE A 94 -6.01 -27.83 1.04
C ILE A 94 -6.63 -27.60 -0.35
N GLY A 95 -7.79 -28.21 -0.64
CA GLY A 95 -8.48 -27.98 -1.91
C GLY A 95 -8.87 -26.52 -2.14
N ARG A 96 -9.34 -25.83 -1.11
CA ARG A 96 -9.64 -24.38 -1.20
C ARG A 96 -8.39 -23.55 -1.46
N ILE A 97 -7.28 -23.87 -0.78
CA ILE A 97 -5.99 -23.20 -0.98
C ILE A 97 -5.50 -23.44 -2.40
N ALA A 98 -5.57 -24.66 -2.93
CA ALA A 98 -5.15 -24.99 -4.28
C ALA A 98 -5.97 -24.24 -5.35
N VAL A 99 -7.30 -24.16 -5.18
CA VAL A 99 -8.17 -23.38 -6.06
C VAL A 99 -7.82 -21.89 -5.99
N GLY A 100 -7.64 -21.33 -4.78
CA GLY A 100 -7.23 -19.94 -4.61
C GLY A 100 -5.88 -19.64 -5.28
N LEU A 101 -4.91 -20.56 -5.13
CA LEU A 101 -3.60 -20.46 -5.77
C LEU A 101 -3.70 -20.51 -7.30
N ALA A 102 -4.55 -21.36 -7.85
CA ALA A 102 -4.78 -21.43 -9.30
C ALA A 102 -5.37 -20.11 -9.84
N TYR A 103 -6.36 -19.53 -9.14
CA TYR A 103 -6.91 -18.21 -9.51
C TYR A 103 -5.85 -17.11 -9.41
N THR A 104 -5.05 -17.10 -8.34
CA THR A 104 -3.95 -16.14 -8.16
C THR A 104 -2.92 -16.27 -9.29
N TYR A 105 -2.52 -17.49 -9.63
CA TYR A 105 -1.59 -17.75 -10.71
C TYR A 105 -2.09 -17.21 -12.05
N MET A 106 -3.31 -17.58 -12.44
CA MET A 106 -3.92 -17.10 -13.69
C MET A 106 -4.11 -15.58 -13.69
N GLY A 107 -4.56 -15.03 -12.57
CA GLY A 107 -4.74 -13.58 -12.43
C GLY A 107 -3.43 -12.81 -12.57
N LEU A 108 -2.35 -13.28 -11.93
CA LEU A 108 -1.03 -12.67 -12.03
C LEU A 108 -0.46 -12.78 -13.45
N VAL A 109 -0.61 -13.93 -14.13
CA VAL A 109 -0.15 -14.09 -15.52
C VAL A 109 -0.81 -13.07 -16.43
N LEU A 110 -2.14 -12.97 -16.39
CA LEU A 110 -2.88 -12.01 -17.22
C LEU A 110 -2.54 -10.57 -16.87
N PHE A 111 -2.47 -10.26 -15.57
CA PHE A 111 -2.15 -8.93 -15.08
C PHE A 111 -0.76 -8.48 -15.49
N LEU A 112 0.29 -9.30 -15.22
CA LEU A 112 1.67 -8.91 -15.55
C LEU A 112 1.92 -8.90 -17.06
N THR A 113 1.30 -9.79 -17.81
CA THR A 113 1.36 -9.73 -19.28
C THR A 113 0.77 -8.41 -19.79
N GLY A 114 -0.43 -8.04 -19.34
CA GLY A 114 -1.09 -6.79 -19.72
C GLY A 114 -0.30 -5.55 -19.27
N ALA A 115 0.25 -5.58 -18.08
CA ALA A 115 1.02 -4.48 -17.51
C ALA A 115 2.33 -4.24 -18.30
N ASN A 116 3.09 -5.29 -18.59
CA ASN A 116 4.36 -5.15 -19.31
C ASN A 116 4.18 -4.89 -20.81
N VAL A 117 3.23 -5.55 -21.45
CA VAL A 117 3.00 -5.42 -22.90
C VAL A 117 2.24 -4.14 -23.24
N GLY A 118 1.26 -3.76 -22.42
CA GLY A 118 0.38 -2.62 -22.69
C GLY A 118 0.78 -1.34 -21.96
N PHE A 119 0.91 -1.41 -20.63
CA PHE A 119 1.12 -0.19 -19.83
C PHE A 119 2.53 0.36 -19.91
N MET A 120 3.56 -0.50 -20.02
CA MET A 120 4.95 -0.04 -20.07
C MET A 120 5.23 0.83 -21.31
N PRO A 121 4.92 0.41 -22.55
CA PRO A 121 5.07 1.27 -23.72
C PRO A 121 4.19 2.51 -23.66
N ALA A 122 2.93 2.37 -23.23
CA ALA A 122 2.00 3.48 -23.11
C ALA A 122 2.47 4.54 -22.10
N GLY A 123 3.00 4.11 -20.94
CA GLY A 123 3.56 5.00 -19.93
C GLY A 123 4.75 5.79 -20.49
N ASN A 124 5.68 5.10 -21.14
CA ASN A 124 6.85 5.74 -21.74
C ASN A 124 6.45 6.76 -22.82
N TYR A 125 5.61 6.36 -23.76
CA TYR A 125 5.10 7.25 -24.80
C TYR A 125 4.40 8.48 -24.22
N LEU A 126 3.51 8.29 -23.26
CA LEU A 126 2.80 9.39 -22.61
C LEU A 126 3.79 10.37 -21.92
N GLY A 127 4.81 9.83 -21.25
CA GLY A 127 5.87 10.63 -20.64
C GLY A 127 6.62 11.49 -21.66
N GLN A 128 7.01 10.88 -22.77
CA GLN A 128 7.70 11.59 -23.85
C GLN A 128 6.83 12.69 -24.46
N VAL A 129 5.58 12.39 -24.79
CA VAL A 129 4.66 13.36 -25.42
C VAL A 129 4.37 14.53 -24.49
N LEU A 130 4.04 14.26 -23.23
CA LEU A 130 3.69 15.33 -22.27
C LEU A 130 4.88 16.22 -21.92
N ALA A 131 6.05 15.64 -21.71
CA ALA A 131 7.25 16.39 -21.34
C ALA A 131 7.87 17.12 -22.53
N GLY A 132 7.65 16.66 -23.75
CA GLY A 132 8.10 17.30 -24.98
C GLY A 132 7.31 18.55 -25.38
N GLN A 133 6.15 18.82 -24.77
CA GLN A 133 5.32 19.98 -25.10
C GLN A 133 5.80 21.27 -24.43
N SER A 134 5.41 22.42 -24.99
CA SER A 134 5.71 23.74 -24.42
C SER A 134 5.15 23.93 -23.02
N PHE A 135 4.05 23.25 -22.70
CA PHE A 135 3.36 23.27 -21.41
C PHE A 135 3.70 22.03 -20.53
N ARG A 136 4.94 21.52 -20.61
CA ARG A 136 5.42 20.32 -19.92
C ARG A 136 5.06 20.21 -18.42
N TRP A 137 4.79 21.33 -17.76
CA TRP A 137 4.37 21.36 -16.36
C TRP A 137 3.01 20.65 -16.12
N VAL A 138 2.21 20.43 -17.16
CA VAL A 138 0.98 19.63 -17.09
C VAL A 138 1.24 18.18 -16.70
N LEU A 139 2.48 17.69 -16.89
CA LEU A 139 2.90 16.36 -16.43
C LEU A 139 2.72 16.18 -14.92
N ILE A 140 2.83 17.25 -14.12
CA ILE A 140 2.67 17.19 -12.67
C ILE A 140 1.24 16.81 -12.28
N PRO A 141 0.19 17.58 -12.62
CA PRO A 141 -1.17 17.21 -12.26
C PRO A 141 -1.63 15.91 -12.93
N ILE A 142 -1.19 15.60 -14.14
CA ILE A 142 -1.47 14.31 -14.78
C ILE A 142 -0.78 13.18 -14.02
N GLY A 143 0.49 13.33 -13.65
CA GLY A 143 1.22 12.37 -12.83
C GLY A 143 0.56 12.15 -11.47
N MET A 144 0.06 13.21 -10.81
CA MET A 144 -0.71 13.10 -9.57
C MET A 144 -1.99 12.29 -9.77
N LEU A 145 -2.73 12.54 -10.83
CA LEU A 145 -3.95 11.80 -11.16
C LEU A 145 -3.65 10.32 -11.43
N ILE A 146 -2.62 10.06 -12.21
CA ILE A 146 -2.15 8.71 -12.50
C ILE A 146 -1.73 8.00 -11.21
N GLY A 147 -0.91 8.62 -10.36
CA GLY A 147 -0.48 8.08 -9.08
C GLY A 147 -1.64 7.72 -8.15
N TYR A 148 -2.70 8.54 -8.15
CA TYR A 148 -3.93 8.25 -7.39
C TYR A 148 -4.62 6.97 -7.86
N PHE A 149 -4.76 6.78 -9.17
CA PHE A 149 -5.46 5.62 -9.73
C PHE A 149 -4.59 4.37 -9.76
N ILE A 150 -3.28 4.46 -9.88
CA ILE A 150 -2.36 3.32 -9.87
C ILE A 150 -2.46 2.56 -8.55
N VAL A 151 -2.50 3.26 -7.42
CA VAL A 151 -2.68 2.63 -6.10
C VAL A 151 -4.01 1.87 -6.01
N LYS A 152 -5.06 2.40 -6.63
CA LYS A 152 -6.37 1.71 -6.68
C LYS A 152 -6.38 0.50 -7.62
N ALA A 153 -5.57 0.53 -8.67
CA ALA A 153 -5.44 -0.56 -9.63
C ALA A 153 -4.51 -1.67 -9.13
N GLU A 154 -3.69 -1.42 -8.11
CA GLU A 154 -2.74 -2.39 -7.56
C GLU A 154 -3.48 -3.47 -6.73
N PRO A 155 -3.50 -4.74 -7.17
CA PRO A 155 -4.22 -5.80 -6.47
C PRO A 155 -3.73 -6.03 -5.04
N ALA A 156 -2.43 -5.89 -4.81
CA ALA A 156 -1.81 -6.10 -3.51
C ALA A 156 -2.26 -5.03 -2.48
N VAL A 157 -2.49 -3.79 -2.91
CA VAL A 157 -3.04 -2.72 -2.06
C VAL A 157 -4.46 -3.04 -1.59
N TYR A 158 -5.27 -3.64 -2.46
CA TYR A 158 -6.63 -4.04 -2.08
C TYR A 158 -6.62 -5.08 -0.95
N VAL A 159 -5.73 -6.08 -1.04
CA VAL A 159 -5.57 -7.11 -0.01
C VAL A 159 -5.06 -6.49 1.29
N LEU A 160 -4.02 -5.65 1.21
CA LEU A 160 -3.48 -4.94 2.37
C LEU A 160 -4.54 -4.12 3.09
N ASN A 161 -5.35 -3.36 2.36
CA ASN A 161 -6.41 -2.54 2.95
C ASN A 161 -7.42 -3.36 3.75
N LYS A 162 -7.81 -4.54 3.23
CA LYS A 162 -8.70 -5.46 3.95
C LYS A 162 -8.04 -6.05 5.18
N GLN A 163 -6.79 -6.48 5.08
CA GLN A 163 -6.05 -7.02 6.23
C GLN A 163 -5.92 -5.98 7.35
N VAL A 164 -5.63 -4.72 7.00
CA VAL A 164 -5.56 -3.62 7.98
C VAL A 164 -6.91 -3.38 8.65
N GLU A 165 -8.02 -3.42 7.93
CA GLU A 165 -9.36 -3.29 8.50
C GLU A 165 -9.67 -4.42 9.49
N GLU A 166 -9.33 -5.67 9.13
CA GLU A 166 -9.52 -6.85 9.98
C GLU A 166 -8.68 -6.78 11.26
N VAL A 167 -7.38 -6.46 11.15
CA VAL A 167 -6.45 -6.41 12.29
C VAL A 167 -6.74 -5.23 13.21
N THR A 168 -7.25 -4.12 12.68
CA THR A 168 -7.63 -2.95 13.49
C THR A 168 -9.06 -3.02 14.03
N ASP A 169 -9.75 -4.15 13.91
CA ASP A 169 -11.18 -4.33 14.27
C ASP A 169 -12.06 -3.19 13.68
N GLY A 170 -11.78 -2.78 12.44
CA GLY A 170 -12.52 -1.71 11.76
C GLY A 170 -12.19 -0.28 12.23
N ALA A 171 -11.22 -0.09 13.12
CA ALA A 171 -10.80 1.25 13.55
C ALA A 171 -10.29 2.09 12.37
N ILE A 172 -9.65 1.43 11.41
CA ILE A 172 -9.30 1.97 10.09
C ILE A 172 -10.02 1.15 9.03
N SER A 173 -10.99 1.75 8.34
CA SER A 173 -11.67 1.06 7.25
C SER A 173 -10.77 0.91 6.02
N ALA A 174 -10.94 -0.18 5.27
CA ALA A 174 -10.21 -0.43 4.02
C ALA A 174 -10.34 0.75 3.04
N LYS A 175 -11.52 1.39 3.00
CA LYS A 175 -11.75 2.58 2.16
C LYS A 175 -10.91 3.79 2.60
N ALA A 176 -10.82 4.05 3.90
CA ALA A 176 -10.03 5.17 4.44
C ALA A 176 -8.53 4.94 4.17
N MET A 177 -8.05 3.71 4.40
CA MET A 177 -6.68 3.31 4.11
C MET A 177 -6.34 3.49 2.63
N GLY A 178 -7.19 2.97 1.73
CA GLY A 178 -6.99 3.09 0.28
C GLY A 178 -7.01 4.54 -0.20
N MET A 179 -7.88 5.39 0.34
CA MET A 179 -7.89 6.83 0.00
C MET A 179 -6.63 7.55 0.47
N ALA A 180 -6.16 7.27 1.70
CA ALA A 180 -4.95 7.89 2.24
C ALA A 180 -3.71 7.48 1.44
N LEU A 181 -3.57 6.19 1.12
CA LEU A 181 -2.49 5.70 0.25
C LEU A 181 -2.54 6.33 -1.13
N SER A 182 -3.72 6.37 -1.76
CA SER A 182 -3.89 6.96 -3.10
C SER A 182 -3.55 8.46 -3.10
N ALA A 183 -3.99 9.21 -2.09
CA ALA A 183 -3.68 10.64 -1.97
C ALA A 183 -2.17 10.86 -1.72
N GLY A 184 -1.56 10.07 -0.82
CA GLY A 184 -0.14 10.14 -0.55
C GLY A 184 0.71 9.87 -1.79
N VAL A 185 0.44 8.76 -2.48
CA VAL A 185 1.17 8.40 -3.71
C VAL A 185 0.92 9.42 -4.82
N SER A 186 -0.29 9.97 -4.93
CA SER A 186 -0.60 11.08 -5.86
C SER A 186 0.37 12.26 -5.67
N ILE A 187 0.52 12.72 -4.43
CA ILE A 187 1.45 13.82 -4.10
C ILE A 187 2.89 13.42 -4.41
N SER A 188 3.28 12.20 -4.05
CA SER A 188 4.63 11.68 -4.30
C SER A 188 4.98 11.64 -5.78
N VAL A 189 4.05 11.18 -6.61
CA VAL A 189 4.25 11.13 -8.07
C VAL A 189 4.32 12.56 -8.64
N GLY A 190 3.50 13.49 -8.15
CA GLY A 190 3.61 14.90 -8.51
C GLY A 190 4.99 15.47 -8.22
N LEU A 191 5.53 15.25 -7.02
CA LEU A 191 6.89 15.65 -6.65
C LEU A 191 7.96 14.96 -7.50
N ALA A 192 7.76 13.67 -7.84
CA ALA A 192 8.66 12.96 -8.74
C ALA A 192 8.65 13.56 -10.16
N MET A 193 7.50 13.98 -10.66
CA MET A 193 7.42 14.69 -11.96
C MET A 193 8.09 16.08 -11.91
N VAL A 194 7.93 16.84 -10.82
CA VAL A 194 8.70 18.07 -10.61
C VAL A 194 10.20 17.78 -10.71
N ARG A 195 10.66 16.72 -10.03
CA ARG A 195 12.05 16.32 -10.04
C ARG A 195 12.56 15.97 -11.43
N VAL A 196 11.81 15.16 -12.19
CA VAL A 196 12.16 14.78 -13.57
C VAL A 196 12.28 16.03 -14.46
N LEU A 197 11.39 17.02 -14.30
CA LEU A 197 11.38 18.23 -15.11
C LEU A 197 12.48 19.23 -14.72
N THR A 198 12.98 19.17 -13.48
CA THR A 198 13.94 20.16 -12.92
C THR A 198 15.34 19.60 -12.69
N GLY A 199 15.53 18.28 -12.71
CA GLY A 199 16.80 17.63 -12.41
C GLY A 199 17.23 17.73 -10.93
N VAL A 200 16.31 18.06 -10.00
CA VAL A 200 16.63 18.15 -8.57
C VAL A 200 16.98 16.76 -8.02
N SER A 201 18.06 16.69 -7.22
CA SER A 201 18.51 15.43 -6.63
C SER A 201 17.43 14.79 -5.76
N ILE A 202 17.25 13.47 -5.90
CA ILE A 202 16.31 12.66 -5.12
C ILE A 202 16.55 12.76 -3.61
N LEU A 203 17.78 12.98 -3.18
CA LEU A 203 18.14 13.06 -1.76
C LEU A 203 17.40 14.18 -1.03
N TRP A 204 17.06 15.28 -1.71
CA TRP A 204 16.27 16.36 -1.15
C TRP A 204 14.84 15.96 -0.76
N PHE A 205 14.33 14.88 -1.33
CA PHE A 205 13.02 14.33 -1.03
C PHE A 205 13.12 13.12 -0.09
N LEU A 206 14.03 12.19 -0.36
CA LEU A 206 14.13 10.95 0.40
C LEU A 206 14.68 11.18 1.82
N VAL A 207 15.73 11.99 1.97
CA VAL A 207 16.33 12.19 3.30
C VAL A 207 15.33 12.81 4.27
N PRO A 208 14.70 13.96 3.97
CA PRO A 208 13.69 14.52 4.87
C PRO A 208 12.48 13.60 5.07
N GLY A 209 12.03 12.92 4.00
CA GLY A 209 10.89 12.00 4.07
C GLY A 209 11.14 10.80 4.99
N TYR A 210 12.29 10.14 4.88
CA TYR A 210 12.65 9.04 5.76
C TYR A 210 12.94 9.51 7.20
N VAL A 211 13.61 10.65 7.40
CA VAL A 211 13.79 11.23 8.73
C VAL A 211 12.44 11.48 9.40
N PHE A 212 11.48 12.02 8.66
CA PHE A 212 10.13 12.25 9.17
C PHE A 212 9.39 10.94 9.45
N ALA A 213 9.44 9.95 8.55
CA ALA A 213 8.83 8.64 8.75
C ALA A 213 9.40 7.89 9.96
N ILE A 214 10.73 7.91 10.13
CA ILE A 214 11.40 7.32 11.28
C ILE A 214 11.03 8.09 12.56
N GLY A 215 11.00 9.43 12.51
CA GLY A 215 10.60 10.26 13.65
C GLY A 215 9.20 9.94 14.15
N ILE A 216 8.23 9.78 13.25
CA ILE A 216 6.85 9.41 13.61
C ILE A 216 6.80 8.00 14.22
N SER A 217 7.62 7.05 13.77
CA SER A 217 7.61 5.66 14.25
C SER A 217 7.85 5.52 15.76
N PHE A 218 8.49 6.50 16.39
CA PHE A 218 8.69 6.52 17.84
C PHE A 218 7.43 6.90 18.63
N VAL A 219 6.45 7.52 17.98
CA VAL A 219 5.23 8.06 18.62
C VAL A 219 4.01 7.19 18.34
N VAL A 220 4.00 6.51 17.19
CA VAL A 220 2.88 5.70 16.72
C VAL A 220 3.00 4.26 17.26
N PRO A 221 1.87 3.55 17.52
CA PRO A 221 1.89 2.14 17.90
C PRO A 221 2.66 1.28 16.89
N LYS A 222 3.43 0.30 17.39
CA LYS A 222 4.31 -0.58 16.57
C LYS A 222 3.61 -1.25 15.39
N LEU A 223 2.33 -1.63 15.57
CA LEU A 223 1.52 -2.21 14.51
C LEU A 223 1.42 -1.30 13.29
N PHE A 224 1.15 0.00 13.48
CA PHE A 224 1.05 0.94 12.37
C PHE A 224 2.40 1.21 11.69
N THR A 225 3.48 1.14 12.44
CA THR A 225 4.82 1.21 11.85
C THR A 225 5.07 -0.01 10.97
N ALA A 226 4.76 -1.22 11.44
CA ALA A 226 4.89 -2.45 10.66
C ALA A 226 4.03 -2.43 9.39
N ILE A 227 2.75 -2.05 9.50
CA ILE A 227 1.84 -1.87 8.35
C ILE A 227 2.39 -0.83 7.37
N ALA A 228 2.97 0.27 7.87
CA ALA A 228 3.51 1.33 7.03
C ALA A 228 4.68 0.82 6.15
N PHE A 229 5.60 0.06 6.73
CA PHE A 229 6.71 -0.53 5.98
C PHE A 229 6.23 -1.54 4.94
N ASP A 230 5.29 -2.41 5.29
CA ASP A 230 4.71 -3.35 4.33
C ASP A 230 3.95 -2.61 3.21
N ALA A 231 3.20 -1.56 3.56
CA ALA A 231 2.48 -0.73 2.60
C ALA A 231 3.42 -0.04 1.60
N GLY A 232 4.63 0.35 2.02
CA GLY A 232 5.66 0.89 1.12
C GLY A 232 6.08 -0.09 0.05
N GLY A 233 6.34 -1.35 0.44
CA GLY A 233 6.64 -2.43 -0.50
C GLY A 233 5.49 -2.74 -1.45
N VAL A 234 4.26 -2.76 -0.94
CA VAL A 234 3.06 -3.06 -1.73
C VAL A 234 2.73 -1.93 -2.72
N ALA A 235 2.85 -0.66 -2.31
CA ALA A 235 2.54 0.48 -3.18
C ALA A 235 3.56 0.68 -4.31
N SER A 236 4.81 0.22 -4.14
CA SER A 236 5.84 0.22 -5.19
C SER A 236 5.80 -1.03 -6.09
N GLY A 237 4.67 -1.72 -6.13
CA GLY A 237 4.45 -2.97 -6.86
C GLY A 237 4.45 -2.84 -8.39
N PRO A 238 3.92 -3.88 -9.07
CA PRO A 238 3.97 -4.00 -10.53
C PRO A 238 3.49 -2.78 -11.30
N MET A 239 2.39 -2.13 -10.89
CA MET A 239 1.86 -0.96 -11.61
C MET A 239 2.80 0.25 -11.53
N THR A 240 3.50 0.43 -10.42
CA THR A 240 4.53 1.47 -10.29
C THR A 240 5.72 1.18 -11.20
N ALA A 241 6.16 -0.07 -11.26
CA ALA A 241 7.29 -0.47 -12.09
C ALA A 241 6.97 -0.47 -13.60
N THR A 242 5.76 -0.87 -13.99
CA THR A 242 5.38 -1.04 -15.41
C THR A 242 4.72 0.18 -16.03
N PHE A 243 4.26 1.15 -15.26
CA PHE A 243 3.65 2.36 -15.80
C PHE A 243 4.33 3.65 -15.31
N LEU A 244 4.44 3.86 -13.98
CA LEU A 244 5.00 5.11 -13.44
C LEU A 244 6.49 5.28 -13.77
N LEU A 245 7.27 4.21 -13.63
CA LEU A 245 8.68 4.27 -13.97
C LEU A 245 8.91 4.54 -15.46
N PRO A 246 8.26 3.83 -16.41
CA PRO A 246 8.33 4.18 -17.83
C PRO A 246 7.83 5.58 -18.16
N LEU A 247 6.78 6.07 -17.49
CA LEU A 247 6.32 7.46 -17.64
C LEU A 247 7.43 8.46 -17.27
N ALA A 248 8.10 8.23 -16.13
CA ALA A 248 9.20 9.07 -15.71
C ALA A 248 10.41 8.97 -16.64
N GLN A 249 10.71 7.78 -17.14
CA GLN A 249 11.79 7.55 -18.13
C GLN A 249 11.51 8.28 -19.44
N GLY A 250 10.30 8.14 -19.98
CA GLY A 250 9.89 8.84 -21.19
C GLY A 250 9.94 10.37 -21.04
N ALA A 251 9.45 10.88 -19.90
CA ALA A 251 9.54 12.30 -19.60
C ALA A 251 10.99 12.78 -19.47
N CYS A 252 11.85 12.00 -18.81
CA CYS A 252 13.26 12.29 -18.64
C CYS A 252 14.00 12.38 -20.00
N VAL A 253 13.73 11.45 -20.90
CA VAL A 253 14.27 11.46 -22.26
C VAL A 253 13.85 12.73 -23.00
N ALA A 254 12.57 13.10 -22.94
CA ALA A 254 12.05 14.25 -23.64
C ALA A 254 12.64 15.60 -23.16
N VAL A 255 13.03 15.69 -21.88
CA VAL A 255 13.69 16.90 -21.34
C VAL A 255 15.22 16.85 -21.42
N GLY A 256 15.82 15.76 -21.95
CA GLY A 256 17.27 15.59 -22.05
C GLY A 256 17.95 15.31 -20.70
N GLY A 257 17.21 14.79 -19.72
CA GLY A 257 17.74 14.42 -18.41
C GLY A 257 18.47 13.07 -18.40
N ASN A 258 19.06 12.73 -17.26
CA ASN A 258 19.71 11.45 -17.05
C ASN A 258 18.69 10.45 -16.44
N ILE A 259 18.38 9.37 -17.18
CA ILE A 259 17.38 8.37 -16.75
C ILE A 259 17.76 7.76 -15.41
N VAL A 260 19.03 7.44 -15.17
CA VAL A 260 19.50 6.78 -13.94
C VAL A 260 19.31 7.68 -12.73
N THR A 261 19.69 8.95 -12.83
CA THR A 261 19.62 9.89 -11.72
C THR A 261 18.24 10.50 -11.56
N ASP A 262 17.48 10.72 -12.66
CA ASP A 262 16.30 11.56 -12.64
C ASP A 262 14.98 10.76 -12.72
N ALA A 263 14.95 9.61 -13.41
CA ALA A 263 13.72 8.82 -13.56
C ALA A 263 13.54 7.73 -12.50
N PHE A 264 14.60 6.93 -12.21
CA PHE A 264 14.46 5.76 -11.32
C PHE A 264 13.98 6.10 -9.90
N GLY A 265 14.24 7.30 -9.43
CA GLY A 265 13.83 7.74 -8.10
C GLY A 265 12.32 7.80 -7.86
N VAL A 266 11.48 7.73 -8.90
CA VAL A 266 10.02 7.74 -8.74
C VAL A 266 9.54 6.56 -7.89
N VAL A 267 10.10 5.37 -8.08
CA VAL A 267 9.75 4.16 -7.32
C VAL A 267 10.09 4.33 -5.84
N ALA A 268 11.26 4.86 -5.52
CA ALA A 268 11.68 5.12 -4.15
C ALA A 268 10.78 6.15 -3.44
N MET A 269 10.36 7.20 -4.15
CA MET A 269 9.44 8.21 -3.62
C MET A 269 8.05 7.62 -3.37
N VAL A 270 7.55 6.77 -4.26
CA VAL A 270 6.28 6.05 -4.09
C VAL A 270 6.35 5.10 -2.90
N ALA A 271 7.45 4.35 -2.73
CA ALA A 271 7.64 3.44 -1.60
C ALA A 271 7.73 4.16 -0.24
N MET A 272 8.34 5.35 -0.20
CA MET A 272 8.48 6.15 1.01
C MET A 272 7.14 6.71 1.52
N THR A 273 6.24 7.08 0.62
CA THR A 273 5.02 7.81 0.98
C THR A 273 4.07 7.03 1.90
N PRO A 274 3.80 5.73 1.70
CA PRO A 274 3.00 4.94 2.63
C PRO A 274 3.57 4.91 4.04
N LEU A 275 4.90 4.95 4.20
CA LEU A 275 5.53 5.01 5.51
C LEU A 275 5.07 6.24 6.30
N ILE A 276 4.85 7.34 5.62
CA ILE A 276 4.38 8.58 6.23
C ILE A 276 2.85 8.54 6.41
N THR A 277 2.11 8.23 5.35
CA THR A 277 0.64 8.33 5.35
C THR A 277 -0.02 7.33 6.30
N VAL A 278 0.46 6.09 6.37
CA VAL A 278 -0.09 5.06 7.26
C VAL A 278 0.21 5.38 8.72
N GLN A 279 1.41 5.85 9.01
CA GLN A 279 1.75 6.26 10.38
C GLN A 279 0.96 7.49 10.83
N LEU A 280 0.75 8.48 9.96
CA LEU A 280 -0.13 9.62 10.24
C LEU A 280 -1.57 9.19 10.50
N MET A 281 -2.09 8.20 9.75
CA MET A 281 -3.41 7.61 10.02
C MET A 281 -3.44 6.92 11.39
N GLY A 282 -2.41 6.16 11.74
CA GLY A 282 -2.27 5.52 13.04
C GLY A 282 -2.28 6.54 14.18
N LEU A 283 -1.53 7.62 14.02
CA LEU A 283 -1.50 8.73 14.97
C LEU A 283 -2.88 9.41 15.11
N ALA A 284 -3.56 9.68 14.00
CA ALA A 284 -4.89 10.26 14.00
C ALA A 284 -5.93 9.35 14.68
N ALA A 285 -5.86 8.04 14.44
CA ALA A 285 -6.72 7.05 15.09
C ALA A 285 -6.47 6.99 16.60
N GLN A 286 -5.21 7.03 17.03
CA GLN A 286 -4.82 7.06 18.44
C GLN A 286 -5.36 8.31 19.15
N LEU A 287 -5.17 9.49 18.56
CA LEU A 287 -5.67 10.76 19.10
C LEU A 287 -7.20 10.77 19.20
N LYS A 288 -7.89 10.25 18.21
CA LYS A 288 -9.37 10.14 18.22
C LYS A 288 -9.85 9.20 19.31
N THR A 289 -9.19 8.07 19.52
CA THR A 289 -9.53 7.11 20.58
C THR A 289 -9.23 7.69 21.96
N GLY A 290 -8.10 8.38 22.14
CA GLY A 290 -7.77 9.10 23.37
C GLY A 290 -8.83 10.17 23.73
N ARG A 291 -9.23 10.98 22.75
CA ARG A 291 -10.30 11.97 22.93
C ARG A 291 -11.65 11.33 23.31
N ARG A 292 -12.02 10.21 22.68
CA ARG A 292 -13.25 9.47 23.03
C ARG A 292 -13.20 8.87 24.43
N ARG A 293 -12.04 8.34 24.86
CA ARG A 293 -11.86 7.85 26.23
C ARG A 293 -11.93 8.99 27.25
N ALA A 294 -11.29 10.13 26.97
CA ALA A 294 -11.38 11.31 27.82
C ALA A 294 -12.80 11.87 27.91
N ALA A 295 -13.53 11.94 26.81
CA ALA A 295 -14.94 12.35 26.77
C ALA A 295 -15.83 11.41 27.58
N ARG A 296 -15.67 10.08 27.42
CA ARG A 296 -16.41 9.08 28.22
C ARG A 296 -16.04 9.13 29.70
N ALA A 297 -14.81 9.44 30.06
CA ALA A 297 -14.41 9.61 31.47
C ALA A 297 -14.97 10.90 32.09
N ALA A 298 -15.22 11.94 31.28
CA ALA A 298 -15.82 13.18 31.70
C ALA A 298 -17.37 13.11 31.83
N GLU A 299 -18.02 12.21 31.09
CA GLU A 299 -19.49 12.03 31.06
C GLU A 299 -20.07 11.63 32.42
N PRO A 300 -19.49 10.72 33.23
CA PRO A 300 -19.99 10.43 34.58
C PRO A 300 -19.83 11.59 35.56
N ALA A 301 -18.80 12.44 35.38
CA ALA A 301 -18.62 13.61 36.23
C ALA A 301 -19.69 14.69 35.99
N LEU A 302 -20.15 14.84 34.75
CA LEU A 302 -21.26 15.74 34.41
C LEU A 302 -22.62 15.16 34.81
N ALA A 303 -22.82 13.84 34.65
CA ALA A 303 -24.04 13.16 35.11
C ALA A 303 -24.15 13.14 36.65
N GLY A 304 -23.03 12.95 37.35
CA GLY A 304 -22.95 13.05 38.81
C GLY A 304 -23.28 14.46 39.34
N GLY A 305 -22.86 15.50 38.61
CA GLY A 305 -23.18 16.89 38.93
C GLY A 305 -24.66 17.22 38.71
N ALA A 306 -25.27 16.68 37.66
CA ALA A 306 -26.72 16.85 37.42
C ALA A 306 -27.57 16.08 38.43
N ALA A 307 -27.16 14.86 38.82
CA ALA A 307 -27.84 14.10 39.87
C ALA A 307 -27.73 14.76 41.26
N TYR A 308 -26.64 15.47 41.56
CA TYR A 308 -26.49 16.24 42.81
C TYR A 308 -27.36 17.50 42.82
N ALA A 309 -27.62 18.11 41.66
CA ALA A 309 -28.49 19.26 41.53
C ALA A 309 -29.98 18.88 41.72
N ASP A 310 -30.38 17.66 41.38
CA ASP A 310 -31.75 17.17 41.54
C ASP A 310 -32.13 16.86 43.02
N TRP A 311 -31.12 16.60 43.90
CA TRP A 311 -31.29 16.43 45.33
C TRP A 311 -31.45 17.77 46.08
N LEU A 312 -31.25 18.90 45.43
CA LEU A 312 -31.36 20.24 46.00
C LEU A 312 -32.74 20.93 45.69
N GLN A 313 -33.64 20.24 45.01
CA GLN A 313 -35.01 20.75 44.88
C GLN A 313 -35.81 20.44 46.15
N PRO A 314 -36.45 21.45 46.78
CA PRO A 314 -37.19 21.23 48.02
C PRO A 314 -38.38 20.32 47.74
N ALA A 315 -38.49 19.28 48.53
CA ALA A 315 -39.56 18.32 48.52
C ALA A 315 -40.93 19.00 48.62
N ALA A 316 -41.67 19.06 47.51
CA ALA A 316 -43.13 19.29 47.57
C ALA A 316 -43.78 17.95 47.89
N MET A 317 -44.29 17.87 49.11
CA MET A 317 -45.14 16.77 49.63
C MET A 317 -46.27 16.46 48.69
N GLY A 318 -46.43 15.22 48.32
CA GLY A 318 -47.59 14.66 47.67
C GLY A 318 -47.59 13.14 47.77
N VAL A 319 -48.21 12.65 48.85
CA VAL A 319 -48.46 11.23 49.11
C VAL A 319 -49.47 10.66 48.11
N ALA A 320 -49.09 9.57 47.44
CA ALA A 320 -50.09 8.61 46.96
C ALA A 320 -49.48 7.21 46.89
N PHE A 321 -49.85 6.35 47.80
CA PHE A 321 -49.76 4.91 47.78
C PHE A 321 -50.71 4.33 46.75
N ALA A 322 -50.33 3.42 45.90
CA ALA A 322 -51.11 2.24 45.49
C ALA A 322 -50.34 1.37 44.43
N GLY A 323 -50.18 0.14 44.77
CA GLY A 323 -50.43 -1.00 43.87
C GLY A 323 -49.21 -1.56 43.09
N LEU A 324 -48.56 -2.60 43.63
CA LEU A 324 -47.96 -3.71 42.90
C LEU A 324 -49.05 -4.52 42.17
N PRO A 325 -48.77 -5.18 41.03
CA PRO A 325 -48.36 -6.56 41.13
C PRO A 325 -47.20 -6.96 40.19
N ASP A 326 -46.65 -8.12 40.58
CA ASP A 326 -45.64 -8.94 39.96
C ASP A 326 -45.96 -9.41 38.53
N ASP A 327 -44.92 -10.01 37.97
CA ASP A 327 -44.85 -10.91 36.82
C ASP A 327 -44.54 -10.26 35.46
N ASP A 328 -43.32 -10.45 34.96
CA ASP A 328 -42.99 -11.44 33.96
C ASP A 328 -41.48 -11.40 33.57
N ILE A 329 -40.83 -12.50 33.88
CA ILE A 329 -39.54 -12.91 33.31
C ILE A 329 -39.85 -13.39 31.90
N ILE A 330 -39.20 -12.83 30.89
CA ILE A 330 -38.93 -13.54 29.63
C ILE A 330 -37.48 -13.26 29.19
N GLU A 331 -36.70 -14.34 29.20
CA GLU A 331 -35.45 -14.55 28.45
C GLU A 331 -35.64 -14.28 26.95
N LEU A 332 -34.66 -13.61 26.35
CA LEU A 332 -34.09 -14.01 25.09
C LEU A 332 -32.73 -13.30 24.86
#